data_cd2da08de503f1d809ed88eb088bcbe1
#
_entry.id   cd2da08de503f1d809ed88eb088bcbe1
#
_cell.length_a   1.000
_cell.length_b   1.000
_cell.length_c   1.000
_cell.angle_alpha   90.00
_cell.angle_beta   90.00
_cell.angle_gamma   90.00
#
_symmetry.space_group_name_H-M   'P 1'
#
loop_
_entity.id
_entity.type
_entity.pdbx_description
1 polymer ?
#
loop_
_entity_poly.entity_id
_entity_poly.type
_entity_poly.pdbx_seq_one_letter_code
_entity_poly.pdbx_strand_id
1 'polypeptide(L)'
;IWSVAPLAREFEIPALIHADDRYRLADPAGSSMAAAREQLLAMTKNSLELTEPDDVQLLPPGRDAEIELVGIRFAVRHAPGHTEGSAVFQAERGDDVDVLFSGDVLFQGSIGRTDLPGGSPDQMNESLRDVIWPMTDEIVVLPGHGPHTTIGQERASNPFLQAAGSRRDAHAPNRGW
;
A
#
# COMPACT_ATOMS: atom_id res chain seq x y z
N ILE A 1 -8.98 -4.74 -4.90
CA ILE A 1 -9.81 -5.35 -3.85
C ILE A 1 -10.85 -6.30 -4.43
N TRP A 2 -11.41 -6.04 -5.60
CA TRP A 2 -12.50 -6.85 -6.20
C TRP A 2 -12.08 -8.26 -6.63
N SER A 3 -10.79 -8.49 -6.88
CA SER A 3 -10.26 -9.83 -7.22
C SER A 3 -9.92 -10.66 -5.97
N VAL A 4 -9.99 -10.09 -4.79
CA VAL A 4 -9.52 -10.76 -3.57
C VAL A 4 -10.40 -11.96 -3.23
N ALA A 5 -11.72 -11.79 -3.15
CA ALA A 5 -12.62 -12.88 -2.81
C ALA A 5 -12.61 -14.02 -3.85
N PRO A 6 -12.71 -13.76 -5.17
CA PRO A 6 -12.60 -14.82 -6.17
C PRO A 6 -11.27 -15.57 -6.10
N LEU A 7 -10.13 -14.87 -5.95
CA LEU A 7 -8.82 -15.52 -5.87
C LEU A 7 -8.66 -16.32 -4.57
N ALA A 8 -9.09 -15.75 -3.44
CA ALA A 8 -9.02 -16.46 -2.16
C ALA A 8 -9.80 -17.78 -2.18
N ARG A 9 -10.98 -17.79 -2.81
CA ARG A 9 -11.79 -19.01 -2.97
C ARG A 9 -11.18 -19.99 -3.95
N GLU A 10 -10.73 -19.52 -5.13
CA GLU A 10 -10.15 -20.38 -6.17
C GLU A 10 -8.91 -21.13 -5.67
N PHE A 11 -8.08 -20.45 -4.89
CA PHE A 11 -6.83 -21.02 -4.39
C PHE A 11 -6.89 -21.51 -2.93
N GLU A 12 -8.07 -21.42 -2.30
CA GLU A 12 -8.28 -21.79 -0.88
C GLU A 12 -7.25 -21.15 0.07
N ILE A 13 -6.97 -19.85 -0.15
CA ILE A 13 -6.00 -19.09 0.63
C ILE A 13 -6.68 -17.96 1.42
N PRO A 14 -6.14 -17.58 2.60
CA PRO A 14 -6.65 -16.43 3.34
C PRO A 14 -6.38 -15.13 2.62
N ALA A 15 -7.25 -14.14 2.84
CA ALA A 15 -7.00 -12.75 2.49
C ALA A 15 -6.44 -12.00 3.71
N LEU A 16 -5.27 -11.41 3.57
CA LEU A 16 -4.65 -10.61 4.63
C LEU A 16 -4.97 -9.13 4.42
N ILE A 17 -5.34 -8.44 5.49
CA ILE A 17 -5.67 -7.02 5.44
C ILE A 17 -5.29 -6.32 6.75
N HIS A 18 -4.94 -5.03 6.69
CA HIS A 18 -4.79 -4.21 7.89
C HIS A 18 -6.14 -3.99 8.58
N ALA A 19 -6.14 -3.94 9.90
CA ALA A 19 -7.36 -3.81 10.70
C ALA A 19 -8.20 -2.59 10.31
N ASP A 20 -7.54 -1.46 10.03
CA ASP A 20 -8.20 -0.19 9.70
C ASP A 20 -8.91 -0.20 8.33
N ASP A 21 -8.52 -1.11 7.43
CA ASP A 21 -9.19 -1.30 6.14
C ASP A 21 -10.15 -2.51 6.11
N ARG A 22 -10.30 -3.25 7.24
CA ARG A 22 -11.11 -4.47 7.31
C ARG A 22 -12.54 -4.26 6.79
N TYR A 23 -13.13 -3.13 7.12
CA TYR A 23 -14.50 -2.78 6.71
C TYR A 23 -14.67 -2.65 5.19
N ARG A 24 -13.59 -2.35 4.46
CA ARG A 24 -13.60 -2.20 3.00
C ARG A 24 -13.82 -3.52 2.25
N LEU A 25 -13.57 -4.65 2.89
CA LEU A 25 -13.86 -5.96 2.29
C LEU A 25 -15.36 -6.23 2.21
N ALA A 26 -16.13 -5.76 3.20
CA ALA A 26 -17.59 -5.89 3.22
C ALA A 26 -18.27 -4.88 2.29
N ASP A 27 -17.69 -3.69 2.09
CA ASP A 27 -18.18 -2.65 1.18
C ASP A 27 -17.03 -2.04 0.36
N PRO A 28 -16.51 -2.78 -0.64
CA PRO A 28 -15.34 -2.38 -1.43
C PRO A 28 -15.50 -1.07 -2.19
N ALA A 29 -16.72 -0.67 -2.48
CA ALA A 29 -17.01 0.57 -3.20
C ALA A 29 -17.30 1.73 -2.25
N GLY A 30 -17.66 1.45 -0.99
CA GLY A 30 -18.16 2.44 -0.05
C GLY A 30 -19.51 3.04 -0.48
N SER A 31 -20.29 3.49 0.48
CA SER A 31 -21.59 4.13 0.20
C SER A 31 -21.44 5.43 -0.61
N SER A 32 -20.30 6.12 -0.49
CA SER A 32 -19.97 7.34 -1.24
C SER A 32 -19.61 7.10 -2.71
N MET A 33 -19.37 5.85 -3.12
CA MET A 33 -19.02 5.47 -4.49
C MET A 33 -20.12 4.64 -5.18
N ALA A 34 -21.37 4.76 -4.76
CA ALA A 34 -22.48 3.98 -5.30
C ALA A 34 -22.58 4.05 -6.83
N ALA A 35 -22.40 5.24 -7.41
CA ALA A 35 -22.42 5.43 -8.87
C ALA A 35 -21.25 4.70 -9.56
N ALA A 36 -20.06 4.72 -8.99
CA ALA A 36 -18.89 3.99 -9.51
C ALA A 36 -19.11 2.48 -9.43
N ARG A 37 -19.72 2.00 -8.34
CA ARG A 37 -20.11 0.61 -8.16
C ARG A 37 -21.10 0.15 -9.22
N GLU A 38 -22.16 0.95 -9.48
CA GLU A 38 -23.17 0.67 -10.48
C GLU A 38 -22.57 0.63 -11.89
N GLN A 39 -21.70 1.59 -12.22
CA GLN A 39 -20.99 1.62 -13.50
C GLN A 39 -20.09 0.39 -13.68
N LEU A 40 -19.38 -0.01 -12.65
CA LEU A 40 -18.51 -1.17 -12.68
C LEU A 40 -19.31 -2.48 -12.88
N LEU A 41 -20.40 -2.65 -12.12
CA LEU A 41 -21.30 -3.80 -12.28
C LEU A 41 -21.89 -3.85 -13.70
N ALA A 42 -22.27 -2.69 -14.25
CA ALA A 42 -22.74 -2.62 -15.64
C ALA A 42 -21.66 -3.03 -16.65
N MET A 43 -20.42 -2.55 -16.49
CA MET A 43 -19.30 -2.88 -17.36
C MET A 43 -18.93 -4.37 -17.30
N THR A 44 -19.06 -4.99 -16.16
CA THR A 44 -18.76 -6.42 -15.93
C THR A 44 -19.99 -7.32 -16.14
N LYS A 45 -21.11 -6.77 -16.64
CA LYS A 45 -22.38 -7.49 -16.84
C LYS A 45 -22.87 -8.20 -15.57
N ASN A 46 -22.67 -7.57 -14.41
CA ASN A 46 -22.96 -8.11 -13.08
C ASN A 46 -22.22 -9.44 -12.75
N SER A 47 -21.11 -9.72 -13.43
CA SER A 47 -20.30 -10.92 -13.15
C SER A 47 -19.32 -10.71 -11.99
N LEU A 48 -19.22 -9.49 -11.46
CA LEU A 48 -18.33 -9.16 -10.36
C LEU A 48 -18.99 -9.50 -9.02
N GLU A 49 -18.45 -10.46 -8.32
CA GLU A 49 -18.86 -10.75 -6.95
C GLU A 49 -18.20 -9.75 -6.01
N LEU A 50 -18.98 -8.81 -5.49
CA LEU A 50 -18.55 -7.85 -4.45
C LEU A 50 -18.85 -8.47 -3.07
N THR A 51 -18.26 -9.61 -2.81
CA THR A 51 -18.42 -10.34 -1.54
C THR A 51 -17.11 -10.34 -0.76
N GLU A 52 -17.22 -10.44 0.54
CA GLU A 52 -16.08 -10.61 1.42
C GLU A 52 -15.44 -12.00 1.22
N PRO A 53 -14.10 -12.16 1.28
CA PRO A 53 -13.45 -13.46 1.32
C PRO A 53 -13.93 -14.29 2.53
N ASP A 54 -13.98 -15.62 2.37
CA ASP A 54 -14.47 -16.52 3.42
C ASP A 54 -13.50 -16.63 4.61
N ASP A 55 -12.19 -16.55 4.36
CA ASP A 55 -11.14 -16.49 5.38
C ASP A 55 -10.39 -15.15 5.28
N VAL A 56 -10.58 -14.28 6.27
CA VAL A 56 -9.91 -13.00 6.37
C VAL A 56 -9.07 -12.94 7.63
N GLN A 57 -7.78 -12.74 7.46
CA GLN A 57 -6.82 -12.61 8.53
C GLN A 57 -6.30 -11.17 8.60
N LEU A 58 -6.11 -10.68 9.81
CA LEU A 58 -5.53 -9.36 10.00
C LEU A 58 -4.01 -9.45 9.94
N LEU A 59 -3.40 -8.45 9.29
CA LEU A 59 -1.96 -8.25 9.39
C LEU A 59 -1.56 -8.10 10.86
N PRO A 60 -0.36 -8.54 11.25
CA PRO A 60 0.12 -8.36 12.61
C PRO A 60 0.06 -6.88 13.01
N PRO A 61 -0.32 -6.57 14.26
CA PRO A 61 -0.42 -5.19 14.73
C PRO A 61 0.97 -4.54 14.85
N GLY A 62 0.98 -3.23 14.71
CA GLY A 62 2.20 -2.43 14.83
C GLY A 62 2.60 -1.76 13.53
N ARG A 63 3.57 -0.84 13.65
CA ARG A 63 4.06 -0.08 12.48
C ARG A 63 4.94 -0.94 11.57
N ASP A 64 5.70 -1.84 12.17
CA ASP A 64 6.60 -2.78 11.50
C ASP A 64 6.26 -4.19 11.96
N ALA A 65 6.00 -5.07 11.01
CA ALA A 65 5.68 -6.46 11.24
C ALA A 65 6.41 -7.34 10.23
N GLU A 66 6.53 -8.62 10.52
CA GLU A 66 7.07 -9.61 9.59
C GLU A 66 6.02 -10.71 9.36
N ILE A 67 5.90 -11.14 8.12
CA ILE A 67 5.12 -12.32 7.75
C ILE A 67 5.96 -13.20 6.82
N GLU A 68 5.70 -14.49 6.83
CA GLU A 68 6.28 -15.42 5.87
C GLU A 68 5.18 -16.03 5.01
N LEU A 69 5.29 -15.88 3.70
CA LEU A 69 4.36 -16.43 2.73
C LEU A 69 5.14 -17.23 1.69
N VAL A 70 4.78 -18.49 1.48
CA VAL A 70 5.42 -19.41 0.51
C VAL A 70 6.94 -19.46 0.60
N GLY A 71 7.49 -19.37 1.83
CA GLY A 71 8.94 -19.39 2.07
C GLY A 71 9.65 -18.06 1.80
N ILE A 72 8.90 -16.99 1.52
CA ILE A 72 9.45 -15.64 1.36
C ILE A 72 9.09 -14.82 2.59
N ARG A 73 10.10 -14.16 3.17
CA ARG A 73 9.91 -13.22 4.27
C ARG A 73 9.55 -11.85 3.73
N PHE A 74 8.52 -11.26 4.32
CA PHE A 74 8.08 -9.90 4.02
C PHE A 74 8.15 -9.04 5.28
N ALA A 75 8.88 -7.94 5.20
CA ALA A 75 8.71 -6.86 6.15
C ALA A 75 7.47 -6.06 5.74
N VAL A 76 6.50 -5.97 6.63
CA VAL A 76 5.23 -5.26 6.42
C VAL A 76 5.26 -3.97 7.21
N ARG A 77 5.03 -2.83 6.53
CA ARG A 77 5.00 -1.53 7.19
C ARG A 77 3.68 -0.82 6.92
N HIS A 78 3.01 -0.41 7.99
CA HIS A 78 1.81 0.42 7.91
C HIS A 78 2.17 1.80 7.34
N ALA A 79 1.53 2.16 6.22
CA ALA A 79 1.79 3.38 5.46
C ALA A 79 0.46 4.06 5.06
N PRO A 80 -0.31 4.58 6.03
CA PRO A 80 -1.62 5.16 5.78
C PRO A 80 -1.53 6.44 4.96
N GLY A 81 -2.66 6.78 4.31
CA GLY A 81 -2.79 8.02 3.54
C GLY A 81 -3.61 7.86 2.27
N HIS A 82 -3.43 6.82 1.48
CA HIS A 82 -4.37 6.46 0.41
C HIS A 82 -5.64 5.85 1.02
N THR A 83 -5.45 4.93 1.95
CA THR A 83 -6.47 4.44 2.89
C THR A 83 -5.91 4.45 4.31
N GLU A 84 -6.78 4.24 5.30
CA GLU A 84 -6.39 4.18 6.72
C GLU A 84 -5.49 2.99 7.00
N GLY A 85 -5.73 1.86 6.34
CA GLY A 85 -4.99 0.61 6.51
C GLY A 85 -3.96 0.32 5.42
N SER A 86 -3.59 1.31 4.58
CA SER A 86 -2.56 1.11 3.57
C SER A 86 -1.27 0.57 4.19
N ALA A 87 -0.71 -0.48 3.60
CA ALA A 87 0.53 -1.10 4.03
C ALA A 87 1.42 -1.41 2.81
N VAL A 88 2.73 -1.39 3.02
CA VAL A 88 3.72 -1.78 2.02
C VAL A 88 4.42 -3.06 2.46
N PHE A 89 4.77 -3.91 1.50
CA PHE A 89 5.38 -5.23 1.75
C PHE A 89 6.73 -5.29 1.05
N GLN A 90 7.80 -5.37 1.81
CA GLN A 90 9.15 -5.55 1.29
C GLN A 90 9.51 -7.03 1.35
N ALA A 91 9.66 -7.66 0.18
CA ALA A 91 10.17 -9.02 0.07
C ALA A 91 11.69 -9.00 0.19
N GLU A 92 12.22 -9.69 1.19
CA GLU A 92 13.64 -9.88 1.37
C GLU A 92 14.14 -11.04 0.48
N ARG A 93 15.08 -10.75 -0.40
CA ARG A 93 15.57 -11.71 -1.40
C ARG A 93 17.00 -12.23 -1.14
N GLY A 94 17.49 -12.09 0.07
CA GLY A 94 18.83 -12.53 0.44
C GLY A 94 19.93 -11.76 -0.28
N ASP A 95 20.66 -12.39 -1.19
CA ASP A 95 21.73 -11.74 -1.96
C ASP A 95 21.22 -10.97 -3.19
N ASP A 96 19.94 -11.10 -3.52
CA ASP A 96 19.30 -10.38 -4.61
C ASP A 96 18.74 -9.02 -4.13
N VAL A 97 18.31 -8.19 -5.09
CA VAL A 97 17.68 -6.90 -4.82
C VAL A 97 16.29 -7.11 -4.23
N ASP A 98 16.01 -6.47 -3.11
CA ASP A 98 14.69 -6.47 -2.48
C ASP A 98 13.62 -5.86 -3.38
N VAL A 99 12.38 -6.33 -3.19
CA VAL A 99 11.21 -5.85 -3.91
C VAL A 99 10.20 -5.28 -2.93
N LEU A 100 9.73 -4.06 -3.18
CA LEU A 100 8.68 -3.40 -2.44
C LEU A 100 7.37 -3.44 -3.22
N PHE A 101 6.37 -4.12 -2.69
CA PHE A 101 4.99 -3.99 -3.14
C PHE A 101 4.38 -2.79 -2.43
N SER A 102 4.31 -1.67 -3.13
CA SER A 102 3.88 -0.40 -2.52
C SER A 102 2.37 -0.18 -2.54
N GLY A 103 1.60 -1.05 -3.21
CA GLY A 103 0.18 -0.80 -3.42
C GLY A 103 -0.02 0.59 -4.02
N ASP A 104 -0.97 1.35 -3.46
CA ASP A 104 -1.27 2.71 -3.91
C ASP A 104 -0.62 3.78 -2.98
N VAL A 105 0.54 3.48 -2.39
CA VAL A 105 1.32 4.45 -1.61
C VAL A 105 2.29 5.21 -2.50
N LEU A 106 3.11 4.51 -3.30
CA LEU A 106 4.14 5.11 -4.15
C LEU A 106 4.04 4.58 -5.58
N PHE A 107 4.02 5.50 -6.54
CA PHE A 107 4.05 5.25 -7.98
C PHE A 107 5.26 5.90 -8.63
N GLN A 108 5.56 5.53 -9.87
CA GLN A 108 6.55 6.25 -10.66
C GLN A 108 6.16 7.72 -10.84
N GLY A 109 6.95 8.63 -10.23
CA GLY A 109 6.74 10.07 -10.30
C GLY A 109 5.50 10.60 -9.58
N SER A 110 4.78 9.75 -8.81
CA SER A 110 3.53 10.13 -8.16
C SER A 110 3.29 9.34 -6.87
N ILE A 111 2.14 9.60 -6.24
CA ILE A 111 1.64 8.88 -5.05
C ILE A 111 0.16 8.57 -5.22
N GLY A 112 -0.37 7.69 -4.38
CA GLY A 112 -1.80 7.43 -4.28
C GLY A 112 -2.57 8.70 -3.92
N ARG A 113 -3.78 8.82 -4.47
CA ARG A 113 -4.69 9.92 -4.12
C ARG A 113 -5.12 9.82 -2.65
N THR A 114 -5.36 10.96 -2.05
CA THR A 114 -5.68 11.07 -0.62
C THR A 114 -7.00 11.80 -0.34
N ASP A 115 -7.78 12.06 -1.39
CA ASP A 115 -9.01 12.86 -1.37
C ASP A 115 -10.29 12.02 -1.32
N LEU A 116 -10.18 10.70 -1.28
CA LEU A 116 -11.31 9.79 -1.09
C LEU A 116 -11.57 9.54 0.41
N PRO A 117 -12.77 9.07 0.78
CA PRO A 117 -13.07 8.70 2.16
C PRO A 117 -12.05 7.74 2.75
N GLY A 118 -11.49 8.08 3.91
CA GLY A 118 -10.38 7.36 4.56
C GLY A 118 -9.00 7.77 4.06
N GLY A 119 -8.90 8.62 3.03
CA GLY A 119 -7.65 9.21 2.58
C GLY A 119 -7.22 10.39 3.46
N SER A 120 -5.90 10.59 3.60
CA SER A 120 -5.32 11.68 4.39
C SER A 120 -4.00 12.15 3.80
N PRO A 121 -3.92 13.40 3.31
CA PRO A 121 -2.67 13.97 2.82
C PRO A 121 -1.57 14.04 3.88
N ASP A 122 -1.94 14.31 5.13
CA ASP A 122 -0.97 14.41 6.23
C ASP A 122 -0.37 13.04 6.56
N GLN A 123 -1.21 12.00 6.68
CA GLN A 123 -0.73 10.63 6.90
C GLN A 123 0.11 10.13 5.72
N MET A 124 -0.27 10.45 4.47
CA MET A 124 0.54 10.13 3.29
C MET A 124 1.93 10.77 3.38
N ASN A 125 2.02 12.04 3.73
CA ASN A 125 3.29 12.72 3.91
C ASN A 125 4.15 12.08 5.03
N GLU A 126 3.53 11.66 6.14
CA GLU A 126 4.20 10.93 7.21
C GLU A 126 4.70 9.57 6.73
N SER A 127 3.87 8.82 6.01
CA SER A 127 4.25 7.52 5.44
C SER A 127 5.39 7.63 4.46
N LEU A 128 5.38 8.62 3.58
CA LEU A 128 6.49 8.88 2.65
C LEU A 128 7.78 9.24 3.40
N ARG A 129 7.70 10.09 4.43
CA ARG A 129 8.85 10.54 5.21
C ARG A 129 9.46 9.45 6.10
N ASP A 130 8.59 8.69 6.79
CA ASP A 130 9.02 7.79 7.87
C ASP A 130 9.17 6.34 7.41
N VAL A 131 8.44 5.93 6.36
CA VAL A 131 8.46 4.57 5.83
C VAL A 131 9.25 4.48 4.54
N ILE A 132 8.93 5.30 3.54
CA ILE A 132 9.51 5.17 2.19
C ILE A 132 10.90 5.84 2.09
N TRP A 133 11.03 7.08 2.55
CA TRP A 133 12.28 7.83 2.44
C TRP A 133 13.52 7.15 3.03
N PRO A 134 13.44 6.39 4.16
CA PRO A 134 14.59 5.68 4.72
C PRO A 134 15.05 4.45 3.97
N MET A 135 14.26 3.94 3.02
CA MET A 135 14.59 2.73 2.28
C MET A 135 15.81 2.92 1.36
N THR A 136 16.52 1.86 1.03
CA THR A 136 17.70 1.91 0.16
C THR A 136 17.33 2.13 -1.30
N ASP A 137 18.21 2.77 -2.07
CA ASP A 137 17.94 3.21 -3.45
C ASP A 137 17.71 2.05 -4.42
N GLU A 138 18.30 0.89 -4.14
CA GLU A 138 18.30 -0.29 -4.99
C GLU A 138 16.95 -1.02 -5.01
N ILE A 139 16.11 -0.82 -3.99
CA ILE A 139 14.83 -1.53 -3.88
C ILE A 139 13.95 -1.23 -5.09
N VAL A 140 13.53 -2.31 -5.77
CA VAL A 140 12.58 -2.23 -6.89
C VAL A 140 11.16 -2.07 -6.34
N VAL A 141 10.44 -1.08 -6.82
CA VAL A 141 9.06 -0.78 -6.42
C VAL A 141 8.07 -1.32 -7.44
N LEU A 142 7.18 -2.19 -6.98
CA LEU A 142 6.04 -2.71 -7.73
C LEU A 142 4.75 -2.11 -7.15
N PRO A 143 4.18 -1.08 -7.81
CA PRO A 143 2.95 -0.44 -7.35
C PRO A 143 1.71 -1.26 -7.65
N GLY A 144 0.58 -0.90 -7.05
CA GLY A 144 -0.72 -1.52 -7.31
C GLY A 144 -1.17 -1.40 -8.78
N HIS A 145 -0.72 -0.37 -9.47
CA HIS A 145 -0.91 -0.17 -10.91
C HIS A 145 0.18 0.75 -11.49
N GLY A 146 0.28 0.79 -12.81
CA GLY A 146 1.30 1.58 -13.49
C GLY A 146 2.66 0.87 -13.59
N PRO A 147 3.71 1.56 -14.07
CA PRO A 147 5.02 0.98 -14.27
C PRO A 147 5.79 0.82 -12.95
N HIS A 148 6.72 -0.13 -12.93
CA HIS A 148 7.66 -0.28 -11.82
C HIS A 148 8.73 0.83 -11.84
N THR A 149 9.35 1.06 -10.68
CA THR A 149 10.40 2.05 -10.47
C THR A 149 11.39 1.56 -9.42
N THR A 150 12.27 2.42 -8.92
CA THR A 150 13.12 2.14 -7.74
C THR A 150 13.01 3.27 -6.73
N ILE A 151 13.32 2.98 -5.47
CA ILE A 151 13.35 4.01 -4.42
C ILE A 151 14.30 5.14 -4.80
N GLY A 152 15.47 4.83 -5.38
CA GLY A 152 16.44 5.83 -5.82
C GLY A 152 15.92 6.74 -6.92
N GLN A 153 15.21 6.19 -7.91
CA GLN A 153 14.56 7.00 -8.96
C GLN A 153 13.51 7.95 -8.38
N GLU A 154 12.68 7.43 -7.48
CA GLU A 154 11.63 8.25 -6.85
C GLU A 154 12.22 9.31 -5.92
N ARG A 155 13.26 8.98 -5.16
CA ARG A 155 13.96 9.98 -4.32
C ARG A 155 14.57 11.09 -5.18
N ALA A 156 15.06 10.77 -6.36
CA ALA A 156 15.69 11.74 -7.25
C ALA A 156 14.69 12.60 -8.04
N SER A 157 13.47 12.10 -8.33
CA SER A 157 12.58 12.76 -9.31
C SER A 157 11.12 12.94 -8.86
N ASN A 158 10.65 12.17 -7.86
CA ASN A 158 9.27 12.26 -7.39
C ASN A 158 9.08 13.48 -6.47
N PRO A 159 8.28 14.48 -6.87
CA PRO A 159 8.16 15.73 -6.10
C PRO A 159 7.54 15.51 -4.71
N PHE A 160 6.68 14.52 -4.56
CA PHE A 160 6.03 14.20 -3.28
C PHE A 160 7.03 13.58 -2.30
N LEU A 161 7.84 12.63 -2.77
CA LEU A 161 8.85 11.98 -1.94
C LEU A 161 9.98 12.97 -1.55
N GLN A 162 10.39 13.84 -2.48
CA GLN A 162 11.36 14.90 -2.19
C GLN A 162 10.83 15.90 -1.14
N ALA A 163 9.57 16.30 -1.25
CA ALA A 163 8.95 17.20 -0.27
C ALA A 163 8.87 16.55 1.13
N ALA A 164 8.59 15.25 1.20
CA ALA A 164 8.58 14.51 2.46
C ALA A 164 9.99 14.40 3.09
N GLY A 165 11.02 14.12 2.27
CA GLY A 165 12.42 14.04 2.71
C GLY A 165 12.95 15.37 3.25
N SER A 166 12.68 16.47 2.57
CA SER A 166 13.10 17.81 3.00
C SER A 166 12.56 18.19 4.39
N ARG A 167 11.36 17.75 4.73
CA ARG A 167 10.76 17.96 6.07
C ARG A 167 11.44 17.14 7.16
N ARG A 168 11.94 15.94 6.82
CA ARG A 168 12.68 15.08 7.74
C ARG A 168 14.01 15.72 8.15
N ASP A 169 14.75 16.26 7.19
CA ASP A 169 16.06 16.87 7.43
C ASP A 169 15.93 18.16 8.28
N ALA A 170 14.84 18.89 8.12
CA ALA A 170 14.54 20.09 8.93
C ALA A 170 14.21 19.76 10.40
N HIS A 171 13.77 18.53 10.72
CA HIS A 171 13.44 18.08 12.07
C HIS A 171 14.53 17.21 12.72
N ALA A 172 15.59 16.87 12.00
CA ALA A 172 16.73 16.16 12.59
C ALA A 172 17.37 17.03 13.69
N PRO A 173 17.55 16.52 14.93
CA PRO A 173 18.22 17.29 15.97
C PRO A 173 19.63 17.63 15.50
N ASN A 174 19.96 18.91 15.54
CA ASN A 174 21.28 19.44 15.20
C ASN A 174 22.30 18.71 16.10
N ARG A 175 22.96 17.67 15.57
CA ARG A 175 24.08 17.03 16.25
C ARG A 175 25.24 18.00 16.17
N GLY A 176 25.25 18.95 17.13
CA GLY A 176 26.39 19.82 17.36
C GLY A 176 27.65 18.98 17.58
N TRP A 177 28.69 19.36 16.95
CA TRP A 177 30.07 18.89 17.08
C TRP A 177 30.58 19.09 18.49
#